data_025d4c9bff6b99607de01616213c8927
#
_entry.id   025d4c9bff6b99607de01616213c8927
#
_cell.length_a   1.000
_cell.length_b   1.000
_cell.length_c   1.000
_cell.angle_alpha   90.00
_cell.angle_beta   90.00
_cell.angle_gamma   90.00
#
_symmetry.space_group_name_H-M   'P 1'
#
loop_
_entity.id
_entity.type
_entity.pdbx_description
1 polymer ?
#
loop_
_entity_poly.entity_id
_entity_poly.type
_entity_poly.pdbx_seq_one_letter_code
_entity_poly.pdbx_strand_id
1 'polypeptide(L)'
;FHYKNTKQLKLQVDKIMTTNKYEFGMELLAAMSASVIAKRQKISKIRAFDKFIKSETARMLFDQDSGMWLNGPDYIADEYKREMHFKRTGKVLNYN
;
A
#
# COMPACT_ATOMS: atom_id res chain seq x y z
N PHE A 1 -29.43 4.85 5.97
CA PHE A 1 -28.68 3.67 5.61
C PHE A 1 -29.52 2.44 5.87
N HIS A 2 -29.79 1.71 4.83
CA HIS A 2 -30.85 0.75 4.89
C HIS A 2 -30.47 -0.54 4.20
N TYR A 3 -30.24 -1.56 4.96
CA TYR A 3 -30.09 -2.88 4.39
C TYR A 3 -31.46 -3.57 4.37
N LYS A 4 -31.87 -3.99 3.22
CA LYS A 4 -33.11 -4.75 3.11
C LYS A 4 -32.99 -6.10 3.80
N ASN A 5 -31.77 -6.67 3.83
CA ASN A 5 -31.50 -7.86 4.62
C ASN A 5 -29.98 -8.05 4.77
N THR A 6 -29.60 -8.71 5.86
CA THR A 6 -28.20 -9.01 6.19
C THR A 6 -27.62 -10.07 5.25
N LYS A 7 -28.47 -10.91 4.66
CA LYS A 7 -28.02 -11.94 3.73
C LYS A 7 -27.39 -11.35 2.47
N GLN A 8 -28.00 -10.28 1.94
CA GLN A 8 -27.48 -9.60 0.76
C GLN A 8 -26.15 -8.92 1.05
N LEU A 9 -26.03 -8.32 2.22
CA LEU A 9 -24.77 -7.70 2.66
C LEU A 9 -23.68 -8.75 2.75
N LYS A 10 -23.96 -9.89 3.36
CA LYS A 10 -23.01 -10.99 3.51
C LYS A 10 -22.54 -11.51 2.16
N LEU A 11 -23.45 -11.69 1.21
CA LEU A 11 -23.11 -12.14 -0.14
C LEU A 11 -22.18 -11.14 -0.84
N GLN A 12 -22.44 -9.85 -0.64
CA GLN A 12 -21.61 -8.80 -1.22
C GLN A 12 -20.21 -8.80 -0.62
N VAL A 13 -20.10 -8.97 0.68
CA VAL A 13 -18.81 -9.06 1.36
C VAL A 13 -18.04 -10.29 0.92
N ASP A 14 -18.71 -11.46 0.87
CA ASP A 14 -18.08 -12.70 0.43
C ASP A 14 -17.57 -12.58 -1.01
N LYS A 15 -18.34 -11.94 -1.88
CA LYS A 15 -17.96 -11.71 -3.26
C LYS A 15 -16.71 -10.84 -3.36
N ILE A 16 -16.67 -9.76 -2.59
CA ILE A 16 -15.50 -8.87 -2.54
C ILE A 16 -14.26 -9.64 -2.10
N MET A 17 -14.37 -10.40 -1.03
CA MET A 17 -13.24 -11.16 -0.50
C MET A 17 -12.79 -12.27 -1.45
N THR A 18 -13.72 -12.86 -2.20
CA THR A 18 -13.39 -13.93 -3.14
C THR A 18 -12.74 -13.40 -4.41
N THR A 19 -13.29 -12.31 -4.98
CA THR A 19 -12.85 -11.80 -6.29
C THR A 19 -11.69 -10.82 -6.16
N ASN A 20 -11.54 -10.14 -5.01
CA ASN A 20 -10.57 -9.08 -4.82
C ASN A 20 -9.53 -9.42 -3.75
N LYS A 21 -9.20 -10.70 -3.61
CA LYS A 21 -8.23 -11.12 -2.59
C LYS A 21 -6.86 -10.49 -2.78
N TYR A 22 -6.44 -10.29 -4.02
CA TYR A 22 -5.17 -9.61 -4.30
C TYR A 22 -5.23 -8.14 -3.93
N GLU A 23 -6.34 -7.49 -4.28
CA GLU A 23 -6.57 -6.09 -3.92
C GLU A 23 -6.56 -5.89 -2.42
N PHE A 24 -7.24 -6.75 -1.68
CA PHE A 24 -7.28 -6.70 -0.22
C PHE A 24 -5.87 -6.85 0.35
N GLY A 25 -5.10 -7.82 -0.16
CA GLY A 25 -3.72 -8.04 0.25
C GLY A 25 -2.83 -6.85 -0.04
N MET A 26 -2.99 -6.23 -1.21
CA MET A 26 -2.22 -5.06 -1.60
C MET A 26 -2.58 -3.84 -0.75
N GLU A 27 -3.87 -3.67 -0.42
CA GLU A 27 -4.30 -2.59 0.47
C GLU A 27 -3.74 -2.76 1.87
N LEU A 28 -3.73 -3.99 2.39
CA LEU A 28 -3.14 -4.28 3.69
C LEU A 28 -1.64 -3.99 3.67
N LEU A 29 -0.94 -4.40 2.63
CA LEU A 29 0.49 -4.10 2.47
C LEU A 29 0.74 -2.60 2.39
N ALA A 30 -0.14 -1.86 1.71
CA ALA A 30 -0.02 -0.41 1.63
C ALA A 30 -0.13 0.22 3.02
N ALA A 31 -1.09 -0.23 3.82
CA ALA A 31 -1.27 0.27 5.18
C ALA A 31 -0.07 -0.08 6.07
N MET A 32 0.43 -1.29 5.97
CA MET A 32 1.59 -1.74 6.74
C MET A 32 2.85 -0.99 6.32
N SER A 33 3.04 -0.77 5.03
CA SER A 33 4.18 -0.01 4.51
C SER A 33 4.12 1.44 4.97
N ALA A 34 2.94 2.04 4.94
CA ALA A 34 2.76 3.40 5.45
C ALA A 34 3.07 3.49 6.94
N SER A 35 2.75 2.45 7.72
CA SER A 35 3.10 2.40 9.15
C SER A 35 4.62 2.40 9.36
N VAL A 36 5.35 1.66 8.53
CA VAL A 36 6.82 1.67 8.59
C VAL A 36 7.36 3.06 8.24
N ILE A 37 6.83 3.66 7.17
CA ILE A 37 7.23 5.02 6.75
C ILE A 37 6.95 6.02 7.87
N ALA A 38 5.78 5.93 8.49
CA ALA A 38 5.38 6.82 9.58
C ALA A 38 6.39 6.77 10.73
N LYS A 39 6.81 5.57 11.12
CA LYS A 39 7.81 5.39 12.16
C LYS A 39 9.14 5.99 11.77
N ARG A 40 9.60 5.74 10.55
CA ARG A 40 10.90 6.22 10.06
C ARG A 40 10.94 7.74 9.96
N GLN A 41 9.85 8.35 9.51
CA GLN A 41 9.77 9.79 9.30
C GLN A 41 9.21 10.54 10.50
N LYS A 42 8.77 9.82 11.52
CA LYS A 42 8.16 10.42 12.73
C LYS A 42 6.97 11.29 12.41
N ILE A 43 6.09 10.78 11.55
CA ILE A 43 4.83 11.42 11.18
C ILE A 43 3.67 10.48 11.49
N SER A 44 2.44 11.00 11.42
CA SER A 44 1.26 10.16 11.66
C SER A 44 1.08 9.13 10.55
N LYS A 45 0.40 8.02 10.89
CA LYS A 45 0.11 6.96 9.91
C LYS A 45 -0.77 7.47 8.77
N ILE A 46 -1.73 8.34 9.08
CA ILE A 46 -2.62 8.91 8.07
C ILE A 46 -1.82 9.75 7.08
N ARG A 47 -0.92 10.57 7.59
CA ARG A 47 -0.07 11.42 6.76
C ARG A 47 0.88 10.59 5.90
N ALA A 48 1.48 9.56 6.49
CA ALA A 48 2.36 8.66 5.76
C ALA A 48 1.60 7.92 4.67
N PHE A 49 0.40 7.45 4.97
CA PHE A 49 -0.45 6.77 3.99
C PHE A 49 -0.82 7.69 2.83
N ASP A 50 -1.20 8.93 3.13
CA ASP A 50 -1.55 9.90 2.09
C ASP A 50 -0.36 10.14 1.15
N LYS A 51 0.82 10.31 1.69
CA LYS A 51 2.03 10.48 0.89
C LYS A 51 2.36 9.25 0.08
N PHE A 52 2.27 8.08 0.71
CA PHE A 52 2.64 6.81 0.07
C PHE A 52 1.70 6.48 -1.08
N ILE A 53 0.40 6.65 -0.88
CA ILE A 53 -0.59 6.24 -1.89
C ILE A 53 -0.47 7.03 -3.19
N LYS A 54 0.13 8.20 -3.14
CA LYS A 54 0.37 9.06 -4.31
C LYS A 54 1.67 8.74 -5.02
N SER A 55 2.44 7.80 -4.51
CA SER A 55 3.78 7.50 -5.04
C SER A 55 3.73 6.49 -6.18
N GLU A 56 4.80 6.45 -6.95
CA GLU A 56 5.02 5.43 -7.97
C GLU A 56 5.18 4.06 -7.34
N THR A 57 5.82 3.98 -6.17
CA THR A 57 5.96 2.73 -5.42
C THR A 57 4.59 2.13 -5.11
N ALA A 58 3.63 2.96 -4.69
CA ALA A 58 2.27 2.51 -4.42
C ALA A 58 1.58 2.06 -5.72
N ARG A 59 1.79 2.79 -6.82
CA ARG A 59 1.24 2.38 -8.11
C ARG A 59 1.73 0.98 -8.49
N MET A 60 3.01 0.72 -8.30
CA MET A 60 3.59 -0.60 -8.58
C MET A 60 3.04 -1.66 -7.63
N LEU A 61 2.83 -1.31 -6.37
CA LEU A 61 2.25 -2.24 -5.40
C LEU A 61 0.87 -2.73 -5.84
N PHE A 62 0.05 -1.81 -6.36
CA PHE A 62 -1.31 -2.15 -6.81
C PHE A 62 -1.35 -2.74 -8.22
N ASP A 63 -0.23 -2.81 -8.90
CA ASP A 63 -0.10 -3.50 -10.17
C ASP A 63 0.29 -4.96 -9.90
N GLN A 64 -0.65 -5.85 -10.11
CA GLN A 64 -0.46 -7.27 -9.83
C GLN A 64 0.74 -7.85 -10.61
N ASP A 65 0.97 -7.36 -11.82
CA ASP A 65 2.04 -7.86 -12.68
C ASP A 65 3.43 -7.38 -12.26
N SER A 66 3.51 -6.34 -11.44
CA SER A 66 4.80 -5.80 -10.99
C SER A 66 5.55 -6.73 -10.05
N GLY A 67 4.82 -7.60 -9.34
CA GLY A 67 5.40 -8.44 -8.31
C GLY A 67 5.74 -7.72 -7.01
N MET A 68 5.51 -6.42 -6.93
CA MET A 68 5.81 -5.64 -5.73
C MET A 68 5.05 -6.16 -4.50
N TRP A 69 3.82 -6.60 -4.73
CA TRP A 69 2.95 -7.11 -3.65
C TRP A 69 3.45 -8.44 -3.03
N LEU A 70 4.45 -9.08 -3.64
CA LEU A 70 5.07 -10.28 -3.09
C LEU A 70 6.11 -9.98 -2.02
N ASN A 71 6.43 -8.72 -1.81
CA ASN A 71 7.44 -8.29 -0.85
C ASN A 71 6.80 -7.81 0.44
N GLY A 72 7.59 -7.75 1.51
CA GLY A 72 7.11 -7.28 2.81
C GLY A 72 7.08 -5.76 2.91
N PRO A 73 6.45 -5.24 3.99
CA PRO A 73 6.31 -3.79 4.18
C PRO A 73 7.62 -3.04 4.26
N ASP A 74 8.66 -3.65 4.86
CA ASP A 74 9.96 -2.99 4.98
C ASP A 74 10.61 -2.79 3.62
N TYR A 75 10.50 -3.80 2.75
CA TYR A 75 11.01 -3.70 1.39
C TYR A 75 10.29 -2.59 0.63
N ILE A 76 8.97 -2.55 0.75
CA ILE A 76 8.15 -1.55 0.06
C ILE A 76 8.49 -0.15 0.57
N ALA A 77 8.68 0.00 1.89
CA ALA A 77 9.09 1.28 2.48
C ALA A 77 10.47 1.70 1.98
N ASP A 78 11.39 0.76 1.79
CA ASP A 78 12.71 1.03 1.23
C ASP A 78 12.61 1.53 -0.22
N GLU A 79 11.75 0.91 -1.01
CA GLU A 79 11.52 1.35 -2.39
C GLU A 79 10.92 2.75 -2.43
N TYR A 80 10.00 3.04 -1.52
CA TYR A 80 9.44 4.39 -1.39
C TYR A 80 10.53 5.40 -1.04
N LYS A 81 11.42 5.05 -0.12
CA LYS A 81 12.54 5.91 0.27
C LYS A 81 13.45 6.20 -0.92
N ARG A 82 13.75 5.17 -1.73
CA ARG A 82 14.55 5.35 -2.94
C ARG A 82 13.87 6.29 -3.92
N GLU A 83 12.57 6.12 -4.11
CA GLU A 83 11.80 6.99 -5.00
C GLU A 83 11.85 8.44 -4.54
N MET A 84 11.60 8.68 -3.25
CA MET A 84 11.62 10.04 -2.71
C MET A 84 13.01 10.67 -2.79
N HIS A 85 14.04 9.88 -2.55
CA HIS A 85 15.41 10.36 -2.67
C HIS A 85 15.73 10.77 -4.11
N PHE A 86 15.34 9.93 -5.08
CA PHE A 86 15.56 10.23 -6.49
C PHE A 86 14.82 11.50 -6.92
N LYS A 87 13.57 11.65 -6.48
CA LYS A 87 12.76 12.83 -6.81
C LYS A 87 13.38 14.12 -6.25
N ARG A 88 14.02 14.02 -5.08
CA ARG A 88 14.62 15.17 -4.42
C ARG A 88 15.98 15.53 -4.97
N THR A 89 16.81 14.54 -5.29
CA THR A 89 18.22 14.76 -5.63
C THR A 89 18.57 14.45 -7.09
N GLY A 90 17.72 13.71 -7.79
CA GLY A 90 18.03 13.20 -9.12
C GLY A 90 19.04 12.07 -9.13
N LYS A 91 19.40 11.54 -7.95
CA LYS A 91 20.39 10.48 -7.81
C LYS A 91 19.78 9.24 -7.18
N VAL A 92 20.25 8.08 -7.61
CA VAL A 92 19.82 6.80 -7.05
C VAL A 92 20.42 6.63 -5.65
N LEU A 93 19.57 6.24 -4.69
CA LEU A 93 20.01 5.93 -3.34
C LEU A 93 20.58 4.51 -3.32
N ASN A 94 21.80 4.41 -2.79
CA ASN A 94 22.53 3.15 -2.70
C ASN A 94 22.51 2.62 -1.27
N TYR A 95 22.08 1.38 -1.09
CA TYR A 95 21.97 0.74 0.23
C TYR A 95 23.12 -0.22 0.55
N ASN A 96 24.23 -0.03 -0.02
CA ASN A 96 25.38 -0.91 0.29
C ASN A 96 25.94 -0.65 1.67
#